data_74a147a6391eb8b729823a20875cfd63
#
_entry.id   74a147a6391eb8b729823a20875cfd63
#
_cell.length_a   1.000
_cell.length_b   1.000
_cell.length_c   1.000
_cell.angle_alpha   90.00
_cell.angle_beta   90.00
_cell.angle_gamma   90.00
#
_symmetry.space_group_name_H-M   'P 1'
#
loop_
_entity.id
_entity.type
_entity.pdbx_description
1 polymer ?
#
loop_
_entity_poly.entity_id
_entity_poly.type
_entity_poly.pdbx_seq_one_letter_code
_entity_poly.pdbx_strand_id
1 'polypeptide(L)'
;DSSSSYQIEGAFTEDGKGLSIWDTFSNKPGNIAHDENGNKACDHYHRYREDIALMKNLGIQAYRFSISWSRIFPDGIVKDSDGNIRYNKAGLDFYDKIVNLCLENNIKPFITIYHWDLPQALEDKGGWLNRETAFVFADYAEFICKHFSDRVTNIATINEPQIISGLGYMLGLHAPGKKLDTVSVLSVIHHLALAHGLAVTKMRAVAKQPVKTGFSSTGDLCFPASECDLSLIHI
;
A
#
# COMPACT_ATOMS: atom_id res chain seq x y z
N ASP A 1 -13.89 1.44 -9.53
CA ASP A 1 -13.90 1.75 -8.09
C ASP A 1 -12.51 1.59 -7.49
N SER A 2 -12.27 2.17 -6.30
CA SER A 2 -10.96 2.11 -5.63
C SER A 2 -11.14 2.14 -4.11
N SER A 3 -10.31 1.34 -3.43
CA SER A 3 -10.23 1.32 -1.95
C SER A 3 -8.81 1.05 -1.48
N SER A 4 -8.57 1.21 -0.18
CA SER A 4 -7.34 0.76 0.48
C SER A 4 -7.65 -0.16 1.66
N SER A 5 -6.72 -1.07 1.96
CA SER A 5 -6.87 -2.10 2.98
C SER A 5 -7.27 -1.52 4.33
N TYR A 6 -6.51 -0.56 4.85
CA TYR A 6 -6.79 0.04 6.16
C TYR A 6 -8.16 0.73 6.23
N GLN A 7 -8.60 1.35 5.13
CA GLN A 7 -9.84 2.13 5.11
C GLN A 7 -11.10 1.26 5.12
N ILE A 8 -11.03 0.01 4.67
CA ILE A 8 -12.24 -0.79 4.49
C ILE A 8 -12.23 -2.17 5.14
N GLU A 9 -11.05 -2.80 5.31
CA GLU A 9 -10.99 -4.22 5.68
C GLU A 9 -11.49 -4.50 7.10
N GLY A 10 -11.06 -3.71 8.09
CA GLY A 10 -11.23 -4.08 9.49
C GLY A 10 -10.41 -5.33 9.84
N ALA A 11 -10.91 -6.15 10.76
CA ALA A 11 -10.26 -7.40 11.17
C ALA A 11 -8.76 -7.22 11.50
N PHE A 12 -8.43 -6.13 12.23
CA PHE A 12 -7.06 -5.62 12.37
C PHE A 12 -6.12 -6.54 13.17
N THR A 13 -6.65 -7.49 13.93
CA THR A 13 -5.90 -8.50 14.70
C THR A 13 -6.32 -9.93 14.38
N GLU A 14 -7.15 -10.14 13.33
CA GLU A 14 -7.66 -11.45 13.00
C GLU A 14 -6.73 -12.21 12.06
N ASP A 15 -6.82 -13.55 12.14
CA ASP A 15 -6.13 -14.50 11.27
C ASP A 15 -4.61 -14.24 11.15
N GLY A 16 -3.99 -13.78 12.24
CA GLY A 16 -2.54 -13.58 12.32
C GLY A 16 -2.03 -12.32 11.63
N LYS A 17 -2.91 -11.34 11.30
CA LYS A 17 -2.47 -10.03 10.82
C LYS A 17 -1.62 -9.32 11.87
N GLY A 18 -0.45 -8.81 11.46
CA GLY A 18 0.36 -7.91 12.27
C GLY A 18 -0.20 -6.47 12.27
N LEU A 19 0.23 -5.67 13.24
CA LEU A 19 -0.14 -4.26 13.28
C LEU A 19 0.56 -3.46 12.18
N SER A 20 -0.16 -2.53 11.58
CA SER A 20 0.40 -1.48 10.73
C SER A 20 0.60 -0.19 11.50
N ILE A 21 1.34 0.75 10.92
CA ILE A 21 1.51 2.09 11.49
C ILE A 21 0.17 2.82 11.68
N TRP A 22 -0.81 2.55 10.84
CA TRP A 22 -2.16 3.13 10.98
C TRP A 22 -2.93 2.51 12.14
N ASP A 23 -2.79 1.21 12.38
CA ASP A 23 -3.40 0.57 13.55
C ASP A 23 -2.87 1.20 14.84
N THR A 24 -1.54 1.41 14.93
CA THR A 24 -0.91 2.04 16.09
C THR A 24 -1.27 3.52 16.22
N PHE A 25 -1.23 4.27 15.12
CA PHE A 25 -1.45 5.71 15.10
C PHE A 25 -2.89 6.07 15.48
N SER A 26 -3.87 5.42 14.88
CA SER A 26 -5.29 5.73 15.08
C SER A 26 -5.83 5.28 16.44
N ASN A 27 -5.24 4.24 17.02
CA ASN A 27 -5.62 3.77 18.35
C ASN A 27 -4.96 4.59 19.49
N LYS A 28 -4.08 5.56 19.16
CA LYS A 28 -3.54 6.48 20.12
C LYS A 28 -4.51 7.66 20.34
N PRO A 29 -5.04 7.86 21.56
CA PRO A 29 -6.00 8.92 21.84
C PRO A 29 -5.52 10.30 21.37
N GLY A 30 -6.41 11.05 20.73
CA GLY A 30 -6.17 12.41 20.24
C GLY A 30 -5.45 12.52 18.90
N ASN A 31 -5.02 11.42 18.28
CA ASN A 31 -4.42 11.43 16.95
C ASN A 31 -5.45 11.60 15.83
N ILE A 32 -6.64 11.04 16.02
CA ILE A 32 -7.75 11.11 15.07
C ILE A 32 -8.95 11.80 15.73
N ALA A 33 -9.69 12.57 14.95
CA ALA A 33 -10.91 13.21 15.44
C ALA A 33 -11.88 12.15 16.00
N HIS A 34 -12.42 12.43 17.18
CA HIS A 34 -13.34 11.54 17.90
C HIS A 34 -12.74 10.16 18.23
N ASP A 35 -11.41 10.01 18.18
CA ASP A 35 -10.69 8.74 18.39
C ASP A 35 -11.18 7.60 17.47
N GLU A 36 -11.67 7.94 16.27
CA GLU A 36 -12.07 6.98 15.26
C GLU A 36 -10.87 6.18 14.74
N ASN A 37 -11.12 4.93 14.37
CA ASN A 37 -10.07 4.03 13.87
C ASN A 37 -10.60 3.05 12.81
N GLY A 38 -9.68 2.37 12.13
CA GLY A 38 -9.98 1.37 11.11
C GLY A 38 -10.18 -0.06 11.63
N ASN A 39 -10.29 -0.28 12.94
CA ASN A 39 -10.31 -1.63 13.51
C ASN A 39 -11.44 -2.51 12.96
N LYS A 40 -12.59 -1.90 12.68
CA LYS A 40 -13.73 -2.54 12.01
C LYS A 40 -13.95 -2.00 10.60
N ALA A 41 -13.82 -0.70 10.40
CA ALA A 41 -14.06 0.00 9.14
C ALA A 41 -15.39 -0.41 8.47
N CYS A 42 -15.37 -0.77 7.18
CA CYS A 42 -16.53 -1.31 6.47
C CYS A 42 -16.68 -2.82 6.64
N ASP A 43 -15.79 -3.45 7.40
CA ASP A 43 -15.77 -4.90 7.63
C ASP A 43 -15.62 -5.72 6.34
N HIS A 44 -14.89 -5.17 5.37
CA HIS A 44 -14.70 -5.80 4.06
C HIS A 44 -14.04 -7.19 4.16
N TYR A 45 -13.22 -7.41 5.19
CA TYR A 45 -12.59 -8.72 5.43
C TYR A 45 -13.61 -9.85 5.51
N HIS A 46 -14.78 -9.61 6.14
CA HIS A 46 -15.86 -10.57 6.23
C HIS A 46 -16.90 -10.41 5.12
N ARG A 47 -17.09 -9.18 4.60
CA ARG A 47 -18.17 -8.83 3.68
C ARG A 47 -17.75 -8.67 2.23
N TYR A 48 -16.52 -9.00 1.86
CA TYR A 48 -16.00 -8.82 0.49
C TYR A 48 -16.89 -9.43 -0.60
N ARG A 49 -17.64 -10.52 -0.29
CA ARG A 49 -18.57 -11.14 -1.24
C ARG A 49 -19.76 -10.24 -1.57
N GLU A 50 -20.32 -9.61 -0.55
CA GLU A 50 -21.43 -8.65 -0.68
C GLU A 50 -20.96 -7.39 -1.42
N ASP A 51 -19.79 -6.90 -1.05
CA ASP A 51 -19.22 -5.68 -1.64
C ASP A 51 -18.93 -5.87 -3.14
N ILE A 52 -18.34 -7.00 -3.53
CA ILE A 52 -18.07 -7.29 -4.95
C ILE A 52 -19.38 -7.54 -5.72
N ALA A 53 -20.36 -8.18 -5.11
CA ALA A 53 -21.68 -8.32 -5.71
C ALA A 53 -22.36 -6.96 -5.94
N LEU A 54 -22.21 -6.02 -4.99
CA LEU A 54 -22.69 -4.64 -5.15
C LEU A 54 -21.97 -3.93 -6.31
N MET A 55 -20.63 -4.05 -6.40
CA MET A 55 -19.86 -3.49 -7.52
C MET A 55 -20.34 -4.02 -8.87
N LYS A 56 -20.60 -5.32 -8.96
CA LYS A 56 -21.19 -5.94 -10.17
C LYS A 56 -22.54 -5.34 -10.53
N ASN A 57 -23.45 -5.21 -9.55
CA ASN A 57 -24.78 -4.65 -9.76
C ASN A 57 -24.74 -3.19 -10.19
N LEU A 58 -23.72 -2.44 -9.76
CA LEU A 58 -23.47 -1.05 -10.17
C LEU A 58 -22.77 -0.94 -11.54
N GLY A 59 -22.41 -2.05 -12.18
CA GLY A 59 -21.73 -2.07 -13.48
C GLY A 59 -20.26 -1.65 -13.42
N ILE A 60 -19.61 -1.79 -12.25
CA ILE A 60 -18.19 -1.49 -12.10
C ILE A 60 -17.37 -2.46 -12.94
N GLN A 61 -16.51 -1.91 -13.81
CA GLN A 61 -15.68 -2.69 -14.75
C GLN A 61 -14.29 -3.00 -14.21
N ALA A 62 -13.81 -2.22 -13.26
CA ALA A 62 -12.50 -2.37 -12.66
C ALA A 62 -12.53 -1.99 -11.17
N TYR A 63 -11.79 -2.74 -10.37
CA TYR A 63 -11.64 -2.48 -8.94
C TYR A 63 -10.17 -2.43 -8.56
N ARG A 64 -9.73 -1.27 -8.08
CA ARG A 64 -8.42 -1.07 -7.50
C ARG A 64 -8.50 -1.24 -5.99
N PHE A 65 -7.68 -2.11 -5.42
CA PHE A 65 -7.56 -2.30 -3.98
C PHE A 65 -6.10 -2.44 -3.57
N SER A 66 -5.80 -2.14 -2.32
CA SER A 66 -4.46 -2.39 -1.81
C SER A 66 -4.39 -3.71 -1.04
N ILE A 67 -3.21 -4.31 -1.02
CA ILE A 67 -2.88 -5.47 -0.19
C ILE A 67 -2.22 -4.98 1.09
N SER A 68 -2.76 -5.37 2.25
CA SER A 68 -2.14 -5.05 3.53
C SER A 68 -0.85 -5.86 3.70
N TRP A 69 0.28 -5.15 3.76
CA TRP A 69 1.58 -5.77 3.93
C TRP A 69 1.63 -6.58 5.23
N SER A 70 1.17 -6.01 6.34
CA SER A 70 1.16 -6.69 7.64
C SER A 70 0.16 -7.87 7.74
N ARG A 71 -0.79 -7.98 6.79
CA ARG A 71 -1.68 -9.15 6.72
C ARG A 71 -0.97 -10.34 6.05
N ILE A 72 -0.08 -10.07 5.09
CA ILE A 72 0.70 -11.12 4.41
C ILE A 72 1.98 -11.45 5.19
N PHE A 73 2.68 -10.44 5.68
CA PHE A 73 3.92 -10.54 6.46
C PHE A 73 3.75 -9.75 7.75
N PRO A 74 3.32 -10.40 8.86
CA PRO A 74 2.94 -9.72 10.09
C PRO A 74 4.03 -8.84 10.71
N ASP A 75 5.30 -9.20 10.57
CA ASP A 75 6.47 -8.44 10.99
C ASP A 75 7.14 -7.64 9.85
N GLY A 76 6.54 -7.69 8.66
CA GLY A 76 7.03 -7.06 7.45
C GLY A 76 8.18 -7.79 6.74
N ILE A 77 8.78 -8.79 7.36
CA ILE A 77 9.95 -9.50 6.82
C ILE A 77 9.51 -10.62 5.87
N VAL A 78 10.01 -10.57 4.65
CA VAL A 78 9.66 -11.54 3.58
C VAL A 78 10.57 -12.77 3.61
N LYS A 79 11.88 -12.56 3.82
CA LYS A 79 12.89 -13.62 3.88
C LYS A 79 13.55 -13.62 5.25
N ASP A 80 13.57 -14.76 5.91
CA ASP A 80 14.34 -14.94 7.15
C ASP A 80 15.86 -14.96 6.89
N SER A 81 16.65 -15.10 7.95
CA SER A 81 18.14 -15.16 7.85
C SER A 81 18.65 -16.27 6.94
N ASP A 82 17.87 -17.31 6.76
CA ASP A 82 18.21 -18.47 5.92
C ASP A 82 17.68 -18.34 4.48
N GLY A 83 17.00 -17.21 4.18
CA GLY A 83 16.40 -16.93 2.87
C GLY A 83 15.05 -17.58 2.65
N ASN A 84 14.44 -18.22 3.66
CA ASN A 84 13.13 -18.84 3.53
C ASN A 84 12.03 -17.78 3.61
N ILE A 85 10.99 -17.95 2.80
CA ILE A 85 9.82 -17.07 2.79
C ILE A 85 8.78 -17.64 3.77
N ARG A 86 8.40 -16.85 4.78
CA ARG A 86 7.36 -17.19 5.74
C ARG A 86 6.27 -16.15 5.71
N TYR A 87 5.14 -16.50 5.13
CA TYR A 87 4.00 -15.60 5.00
C TYR A 87 2.77 -16.14 5.74
N ASN A 88 1.87 -15.25 6.08
CA ASN A 88 0.56 -15.59 6.63
C ASN A 88 -0.35 -16.10 5.51
N LYS A 89 -0.59 -17.42 5.52
CA LYS A 89 -1.41 -18.07 4.51
C LYS A 89 -2.85 -17.55 4.50
N ALA A 90 -3.46 -17.33 5.67
CA ALA A 90 -4.84 -16.82 5.77
C ALA A 90 -4.98 -15.44 5.13
N GLY A 91 -3.99 -14.56 5.33
CA GLY A 91 -3.94 -13.25 4.70
C GLY A 91 -3.81 -13.34 3.17
N LEU A 92 -2.95 -14.22 2.66
CA LEU A 92 -2.80 -14.40 1.21
C LEU A 92 -4.07 -15.00 0.58
N ASP A 93 -4.67 -16.02 1.22
CA ASP A 93 -5.91 -16.65 0.77
C ASP A 93 -7.09 -15.66 0.69
N PHE A 94 -7.11 -14.66 1.57
CA PHE A 94 -8.11 -13.59 1.52
C PHE A 94 -8.03 -12.79 0.22
N TYR A 95 -6.83 -12.35 -0.18
CA TYR A 95 -6.65 -11.61 -1.42
C TYR A 95 -6.83 -12.49 -2.67
N ASP A 96 -6.49 -13.78 -2.60
CA ASP A 96 -6.82 -14.74 -3.65
C ASP A 96 -8.34 -14.80 -3.89
N LYS A 97 -9.13 -14.85 -2.81
CA LYS A 97 -10.60 -14.85 -2.92
C LYS A 97 -11.12 -13.56 -3.56
N ILE A 98 -10.59 -12.39 -3.19
CA ILE A 98 -10.97 -11.10 -3.79
C ILE A 98 -10.67 -11.09 -5.29
N VAL A 99 -9.43 -11.45 -5.68
CA VAL A 99 -9.02 -11.45 -7.09
C VAL A 99 -9.89 -12.40 -7.91
N ASN A 100 -10.09 -13.63 -7.43
CA ASN A 100 -10.88 -14.63 -8.14
C ASN A 100 -12.33 -14.16 -8.29
N LEU A 101 -12.93 -13.65 -7.21
CA LEU A 101 -14.30 -13.18 -7.24
C LEU A 101 -14.50 -11.96 -8.16
N CYS A 102 -13.53 -11.05 -8.24
CA CYS A 102 -13.54 -9.97 -9.23
C CYS A 102 -13.57 -10.53 -10.65
N LEU A 103 -12.68 -11.47 -10.97
CA LEU A 103 -12.61 -12.09 -12.30
C LEU A 103 -13.88 -12.86 -12.67
N GLU A 104 -14.45 -13.63 -11.73
CA GLU A 104 -15.72 -14.35 -11.89
C GLU A 104 -16.89 -13.39 -12.21
N ASN A 105 -16.82 -12.16 -11.72
CA ASN A 105 -17.84 -11.13 -11.95
C ASN A 105 -17.49 -10.17 -13.11
N ASN A 106 -16.46 -10.47 -13.92
CA ASN A 106 -15.95 -9.63 -15.00
C ASN A 106 -15.50 -8.22 -14.54
N ILE A 107 -15.05 -8.10 -13.30
CA ILE A 107 -14.43 -6.91 -12.74
C ILE A 107 -12.92 -7.07 -12.85
N LYS A 108 -12.24 -6.15 -13.53
CA LYS A 108 -10.79 -6.22 -13.70
C LYS A 108 -10.08 -5.80 -12.41
N PRO A 109 -9.28 -6.69 -11.77
CA PRO A 109 -8.56 -6.33 -10.57
C PRO A 109 -7.33 -5.47 -10.88
N PHE A 110 -7.09 -4.44 -10.04
CA PHE A 110 -5.89 -3.62 -9.99
C PHE A 110 -5.33 -3.68 -8.58
N ILE A 111 -4.11 -4.18 -8.40
CA ILE A 111 -3.46 -4.28 -7.10
C ILE A 111 -2.62 -3.02 -6.85
N THR A 112 -2.73 -2.46 -5.65
CA THR A 112 -1.76 -1.53 -5.06
C THR A 112 -1.01 -2.26 -3.96
N ILE A 113 0.32 -2.37 -4.07
CA ILE A 113 1.14 -3.15 -3.14
C ILE A 113 1.24 -2.45 -1.77
N TYR A 114 1.38 -1.12 -1.77
CA TYR A 114 1.51 -0.33 -0.55
C TYR A 114 0.63 0.92 -0.57
N HIS A 115 -0.29 0.99 0.40
CA HIS A 115 -1.17 2.14 0.60
C HIS A 115 -1.13 2.63 2.04
N TRP A 116 0.09 3.04 2.48
CA TRP A 116 0.41 3.74 3.71
C TRP A 116 0.43 2.88 4.99
N ASP A 117 0.15 1.61 4.89
CA ASP A 117 0.01 0.66 6.00
C ASP A 117 1.30 -0.16 6.24
N LEU A 118 2.44 0.54 6.43
CA LEU A 118 3.71 -0.08 6.77
C LEU A 118 3.55 -0.96 8.03
N PRO A 119 4.05 -2.21 8.03
CA PRO A 119 4.10 -3.01 9.25
C PRO A 119 4.77 -2.25 10.39
N GLN A 120 4.13 -2.21 11.56
CA GLN A 120 4.66 -1.51 12.73
C GLN A 120 6.06 -1.98 13.10
N ALA A 121 6.33 -3.28 12.99
CA ALA A 121 7.65 -3.84 13.26
C ALA A 121 8.78 -3.30 12.36
N LEU A 122 8.47 -2.82 11.15
CA LEU A 122 9.42 -2.11 10.29
C LEU A 122 9.56 -0.64 10.71
N GLU A 123 8.47 -0.01 11.13
CA GLU A 123 8.52 1.37 11.64
C GLU A 123 9.35 1.45 12.93
N ASP A 124 9.25 0.47 13.81
CA ASP A 124 10.04 0.36 15.04
C ASP A 124 11.55 0.24 14.76
N LYS A 125 11.92 -0.21 13.56
CA LYS A 125 13.29 -0.25 13.03
C LYS A 125 13.70 0.97 12.23
N GLY A 126 12.88 2.02 12.24
CA GLY A 126 13.13 3.30 11.57
C GLY A 126 12.24 3.58 10.36
N GLY A 127 11.40 2.64 9.94
CA GLY A 127 10.44 2.82 8.85
C GLY A 127 11.10 3.30 7.55
N TRP A 128 10.49 4.26 6.88
CA TRP A 128 11.05 4.82 5.64
C TRP A 128 12.30 5.69 5.84
N LEU A 129 12.72 6.01 7.06
CA LEU A 129 14.04 6.58 7.35
C LEU A 129 15.15 5.53 7.24
N ASN A 130 14.82 4.28 7.44
CA ASN A 130 15.76 3.19 7.29
C ASN A 130 15.81 2.74 5.82
N ARG A 131 16.99 2.84 5.21
CA ARG A 131 17.22 2.43 3.81
C ARG A 131 16.86 0.95 3.55
N GLU A 132 17.05 0.07 4.55
CA GLU A 132 16.73 -1.36 4.43
C GLU A 132 15.25 -1.61 4.15
N THR A 133 14.36 -0.74 4.60
CA THR A 133 12.92 -0.83 4.29
C THR A 133 12.64 -0.86 2.79
N ALA A 134 13.45 -0.15 1.99
CA ALA A 134 13.30 -0.16 0.53
C ALA A 134 13.61 -1.53 -0.09
N PHE A 135 14.60 -2.25 0.44
CA PHE A 135 14.95 -3.58 -0.04
C PHE A 135 13.92 -4.63 0.40
N VAL A 136 13.47 -4.55 1.65
CA VAL A 136 12.41 -5.44 2.17
C VAL A 136 11.11 -5.21 1.41
N PHE A 137 10.77 -3.96 1.08
CA PHE A 137 9.62 -3.63 0.23
C PHE A 137 9.76 -4.26 -1.17
N ALA A 138 10.94 -4.23 -1.75
CA ALA A 138 11.16 -4.83 -3.07
C ALA A 138 10.99 -6.36 -3.03
N ASP A 139 11.39 -7.03 -1.95
CA ASP A 139 11.12 -8.46 -1.74
C ASP A 139 9.61 -8.74 -1.59
N TYR A 140 8.90 -7.89 -0.87
CA TYR A 140 7.44 -7.96 -0.74
C TYR A 140 6.75 -7.80 -2.10
N ALA A 141 7.14 -6.79 -2.87
CA ALA A 141 6.60 -6.56 -4.21
C ALA A 141 6.89 -7.72 -5.18
N GLU A 142 8.09 -8.30 -5.11
CA GLU A 142 8.46 -9.52 -5.83
C GLU A 142 7.51 -10.68 -5.50
N PHE A 143 7.28 -10.93 -4.21
CA PHE A 143 6.39 -11.99 -3.74
C PHE A 143 4.96 -11.80 -4.26
N ILE A 144 4.39 -10.61 -4.10
CA ILE A 144 3.03 -10.28 -4.56
C ILE A 144 2.92 -10.43 -6.08
N CYS A 145 3.88 -9.90 -6.84
CA CYS A 145 3.86 -10.01 -8.29
C CYS A 145 3.98 -11.46 -8.75
N LYS A 146 4.90 -12.23 -8.18
CA LYS A 146 5.06 -13.65 -8.49
C LYS A 146 3.79 -14.45 -8.22
N HIS A 147 3.03 -14.10 -7.18
CA HIS A 147 1.80 -14.78 -6.81
C HIS A 147 0.64 -14.43 -7.75
N PHE A 148 0.38 -13.14 -7.97
CA PHE A 148 -0.83 -12.66 -8.65
C PHE A 148 -0.68 -12.41 -10.15
N SER A 149 0.53 -12.32 -10.70
CA SER A 149 0.72 -11.93 -12.12
C SER A 149 0.28 -12.97 -13.14
N ASP A 150 -0.18 -14.15 -12.73
CA ASP A 150 -0.85 -15.11 -13.60
C ASP A 150 -2.25 -14.63 -14.04
N ARG A 151 -2.89 -13.74 -13.27
CA ARG A 151 -4.28 -13.29 -13.47
C ARG A 151 -4.49 -11.80 -13.24
N VAL A 152 -3.51 -11.07 -12.69
CA VAL A 152 -3.55 -9.61 -12.50
C VAL A 152 -2.41 -8.97 -13.27
N THR A 153 -2.76 -8.08 -14.21
CA THR A 153 -1.78 -7.40 -15.08
C THR A 153 -1.49 -5.97 -14.67
N ASN A 154 -2.26 -5.38 -13.75
CA ASN A 154 -2.11 -3.99 -13.33
C ASN A 154 -1.74 -3.97 -11.85
N ILE A 155 -0.48 -3.64 -11.55
CA ILE A 155 0.06 -3.68 -10.18
C ILE A 155 0.83 -2.38 -9.92
N ALA A 156 0.24 -1.50 -9.13
CA ALA A 156 0.90 -0.29 -8.64
C ALA A 156 1.75 -0.60 -7.41
N THR A 157 2.93 -0.02 -7.32
CA THR A 157 3.84 -0.25 -6.20
C THR A 157 3.44 0.53 -4.96
N ILE A 158 3.40 1.86 -5.04
CA ILE A 158 3.18 2.78 -3.92
C ILE A 158 2.05 3.74 -4.27
N ASN A 159 1.14 3.97 -3.33
CA ASN A 159 0.17 5.04 -3.44
C ASN A 159 0.73 6.33 -2.86
N GLU A 160 0.74 7.39 -3.65
CA GLU A 160 0.99 8.78 -3.25
C GLU A 160 2.21 8.96 -2.33
N PRO A 161 3.43 8.71 -2.81
CA PRO A 161 4.64 8.82 -2.00
C PRO A 161 4.84 10.22 -1.40
N GLN A 162 4.34 11.26 -2.05
CA GLN A 162 4.36 12.63 -1.55
C GLN A 162 3.48 12.82 -0.30
N ILE A 163 2.35 12.12 -0.21
CA ILE A 163 1.48 12.16 0.96
C ILE A 163 2.13 11.41 2.14
N ILE A 164 2.75 10.27 1.87
CA ILE A 164 3.50 9.54 2.90
C ILE A 164 4.56 10.45 3.51
N SER A 165 5.43 11.05 2.70
CA SER A 165 6.51 11.90 3.18
C SER A 165 6.01 13.21 3.81
N GLY A 166 5.04 13.88 3.18
CA GLY A 166 4.52 15.17 3.64
C GLY A 166 3.66 15.04 4.90
N LEU A 167 2.60 14.25 4.85
CA LEU A 167 1.66 14.17 5.97
C LEU A 167 2.11 13.23 7.07
N GLY A 168 2.80 12.13 6.72
CA GLY A 168 3.23 11.14 7.70
C GLY A 168 4.53 11.49 8.40
N TYR A 169 5.52 11.99 7.67
CA TYR A 169 6.87 12.19 8.19
C TYR A 169 7.23 13.67 8.41
N MET A 170 6.68 14.63 7.65
CA MET A 170 6.98 16.04 7.81
C MET A 170 6.01 16.73 8.78
N LEU A 171 4.70 16.59 8.55
CA LEU A 171 3.68 17.29 9.33
C LEU A 171 3.13 16.45 10.50
N GLY A 172 3.27 15.15 10.46
CA GLY A 172 2.79 14.24 11.50
C GLY A 172 1.26 14.18 11.64
N LEU A 173 0.55 14.51 10.56
CA LEU A 173 -0.93 14.46 10.50
C LEU A 173 -1.45 13.06 10.17
N HIS A 174 -0.64 12.25 9.47
CA HIS A 174 -0.91 10.86 9.16
C HIS A 174 0.07 9.94 9.88
N ALA A 175 -0.23 8.64 9.92
CA ALA A 175 0.70 7.64 10.39
C ALA A 175 2.03 7.73 9.60
N PRO A 176 3.18 7.55 10.26
CA PRO A 176 3.41 7.21 11.66
C PRO A 176 3.38 8.41 12.63
N GLY A 177 3.01 9.61 12.19
CA GLY A 177 2.86 10.79 13.04
C GLY A 177 4.18 11.50 13.40
N LYS A 178 5.21 11.36 12.55
CA LYS A 178 6.51 12.00 12.76
C LYS A 178 6.50 13.45 12.29
N LYS A 179 7.27 14.29 12.99
CA LYS A 179 7.49 15.71 12.65
C LYS A 179 8.99 15.90 12.45
N LEU A 180 9.46 15.63 11.24
CA LEU A 180 10.88 15.61 10.91
C LEU A 180 11.30 16.90 10.21
N ASP A 181 12.60 17.19 10.27
CA ASP A 181 13.23 18.25 9.49
C ASP A 181 13.29 17.87 7.99
N THR A 182 13.51 18.88 7.15
CA THR A 182 13.53 18.73 5.68
C THR A 182 14.56 17.70 5.21
N VAL A 183 15.73 17.62 5.83
CA VAL A 183 16.80 16.69 5.40
C VAL A 183 16.36 15.24 5.63
N SER A 184 15.77 14.98 6.80
CA SER A 184 15.22 13.66 7.13
C SER A 184 14.07 13.28 6.18
N VAL A 185 13.18 14.24 5.85
CA VAL A 185 12.09 14.01 4.89
C VAL A 185 12.61 13.71 3.48
N LEU A 186 13.67 14.39 3.03
CA LEU A 186 14.33 14.07 1.75
C LEU A 186 14.87 12.65 1.73
N SER A 187 15.37 12.13 2.87
CA SER A 187 15.78 10.72 2.98
C SER A 187 14.59 9.77 2.83
N VAL A 188 13.44 10.09 3.41
CA VAL A 188 12.19 9.32 3.23
C VAL A 188 11.77 9.29 1.77
N ILE A 189 11.75 10.44 1.10
CA ILE A 189 11.41 10.55 -0.33
C ILE A 189 12.36 9.70 -1.17
N HIS A 190 13.67 9.80 -0.91
CA HIS A 190 14.68 9.01 -1.61
C HIS A 190 14.46 7.50 -1.43
N HIS A 191 14.17 7.06 -0.20
CA HIS A 191 13.95 5.64 0.07
C HIS A 191 12.65 5.11 -0.55
N LEU A 192 11.59 5.92 -0.61
CA LEU A 192 10.37 5.58 -1.34
C LEU A 192 10.62 5.44 -2.85
N ALA A 193 11.38 6.37 -3.44
CA ALA A 193 11.76 6.30 -4.85
C ALA A 193 12.64 5.08 -5.14
N LEU A 194 13.61 4.80 -4.27
CA LEU A 194 14.46 3.61 -4.34
C LEU A 194 13.62 2.34 -4.26
N ALA A 195 12.69 2.27 -3.30
CA ALA A 195 11.78 1.15 -3.11
C ALA A 195 10.96 0.88 -4.37
N HIS A 196 10.41 1.93 -4.98
CA HIS A 196 9.69 1.83 -6.26
C HIS A 196 10.57 1.23 -7.36
N GLY A 197 11.76 1.78 -7.57
CA GLY A 197 12.67 1.34 -8.64
C GLY A 197 13.09 -0.13 -8.47
N LEU A 198 13.48 -0.50 -7.25
CA LEU A 198 13.84 -1.89 -6.91
C LEU A 198 12.65 -2.84 -7.09
N ALA A 199 11.47 -2.45 -6.61
CA ALA A 199 10.25 -3.23 -6.74
C ALA A 199 9.89 -3.50 -8.21
N VAL A 200 9.89 -2.46 -9.06
CA VAL A 200 9.60 -2.61 -10.50
C VAL A 200 10.59 -3.56 -11.17
N THR A 201 11.88 -3.45 -10.84
CA THR A 201 12.91 -4.34 -11.39
C THR A 201 12.65 -5.80 -11.02
N LYS A 202 12.39 -6.08 -9.72
CA LYS A 202 12.10 -7.43 -9.25
C LYS A 202 10.79 -7.98 -9.78
N MET A 203 9.73 -7.17 -9.80
CA MET A 203 8.43 -7.57 -10.33
C MET A 203 8.52 -7.99 -11.80
N ARG A 204 9.22 -7.22 -12.63
CA ARG A 204 9.41 -7.56 -14.05
C ARG A 204 10.20 -8.85 -14.25
N ALA A 205 11.12 -9.17 -13.36
CA ALA A 205 11.91 -10.40 -13.44
C ALA A 205 11.11 -11.67 -13.12
N VAL A 206 10.05 -11.56 -12.28
CA VAL A 206 9.28 -12.74 -11.80
C VAL A 206 7.86 -12.82 -12.36
N ALA A 207 7.42 -11.81 -13.09
CA ALA A 207 6.05 -11.75 -13.63
C ALA A 207 5.80 -12.90 -14.60
N LYS A 208 4.67 -13.61 -14.41
CA LYS A 208 4.26 -14.75 -15.24
C LYS A 208 3.69 -14.33 -16.60
N GLN A 209 3.33 -13.04 -16.72
CA GLN A 209 2.90 -12.39 -17.97
C GLN A 209 3.26 -10.90 -17.90
N PRO A 210 3.19 -10.15 -19.02
CA PRO A 210 3.47 -8.72 -19.02
C PRO A 210 2.58 -7.97 -18.04
N VAL A 211 3.19 -7.26 -17.09
CA VAL A 211 2.49 -6.45 -16.09
C VAL A 211 2.72 -4.96 -16.35
N LYS A 212 1.67 -4.17 -16.14
CA LYS A 212 1.74 -2.70 -16.12
C LYS A 212 2.02 -2.30 -14.68
N THR A 213 3.19 -1.68 -14.47
CA THR A 213 3.65 -1.25 -13.15
C THR A 213 3.89 0.24 -13.13
N GLY A 214 3.63 0.86 -12.00
CA GLY A 214 3.86 2.27 -11.74
C GLY A 214 3.56 2.58 -10.27
N PHE A 215 3.56 3.84 -9.92
CA PHE A 215 3.00 4.31 -8.65
C PHE A 215 1.77 5.19 -8.95
N SER A 216 0.89 5.32 -7.97
CA SER A 216 -0.24 6.23 -8.05
C SER A 216 0.16 7.57 -7.46
N SER A 217 -0.03 8.64 -8.20
CA SER A 217 0.27 9.99 -7.72
C SER A 217 -0.98 10.85 -7.75
N THR A 218 -1.10 11.73 -6.78
CA THR A 218 -1.96 12.91 -6.83
C THR A 218 -1.08 14.13 -7.02
N GLY A 219 -1.58 15.15 -7.66
CA GLY A 219 -0.89 16.41 -7.84
C GLY A 219 -1.86 17.45 -8.32
N ASP A 220 -1.62 18.68 -7.93
CA ASP A 220 -2.35 19.82 -8.45
C ASP A 220 -1.86 20.15 -9.85
N LEU A 221 -2.78 20.53 -10.72
CA LEU A 221 -2.43 21.09 -11.99
C LEU A 221 -2.01 22.56 -11.79
N CYS A 222 -0.71 22.80 -11.85
CA CYS A 222 -0.18 24.15 -11.69
C CYS A 222 -0.20 24.87 -13.03
N PHE A 223 -0.81 26.05 -13.06
CA PHE A 223 -0.74 26.97 -14.18
C PHE A 223 0.12 28.17 -13.79
N PRO A 224 0.99 28.69 -14.68
CA PRO A 224 1.73 29.89 -14.42
C PRO A 224 0.78 31.06 -14.18
N ALA A 225 1.12 31.94 -13.23
CA ALA A 225 0.34 33.13 -12.91
C ALA A 225 0.35 34.16 -14.07
N SER A 226 1.32 34.07 -14.95
CA SER A 226 1.46 34.88 -16.17
C SER A 226 2.15 34.07 -17.27
N GLU A 227 1.95 34.47 -18.52
CA GLU A 227 2.63 33.86 -19.69
C GLU A 227 4.16 34.01 -19.65
N CYS A 228 4.66 34.93 -18.84
CA CYS A 228 6.09 35.16 -18.66
C CYS A 228 6.72 34.30 -17.55
N ASP A 229 5.94 33.57 -16.76
CA ASP A 229 6.43 32.74 -15.67
C ASP A 229 6.81 31.35 -16.19
N LEU A 230 8.01 31.23 -16.73
CA LEU A 230 8.54 29.98 -17.28
C LEU A 230 8.94 28.96 -16.22
N SER A 231 8.92 29.33 -14.92
CA SER A 231 9.36 28.46 -13.82
C SER A 231 8.51 27.20 -13.68
N LEU A 232 7.25 27.25 -14.11
CA LEU A 232 6.29 26.12 -14.03
C LEU A 232 6.29 25.23 -15.30
N ILE A 233 6.93 25.64 -16.39
CA ILE A 233 6.96 24.89 -17.66
C ILE A 233 7.81 23.63 -17.54
N HIS A 234 8.74 23.58 -16.62
CA HIS A 234 9.68 22.48 -16.43
C HIS A 234 9.31 21.52 -15.28
N ILE A 235 8.17 21.72 -14.67
CA ILE A 235 7.61 20.80 -13.66
C ILE A 235 6.73 19.77 -14.34
#